data_58f2b11a54f7e6e5ef3d1ea62c8fb596
#
_entry.id   58f2b11a54f7e6e5ef3d1ea62c8fb596
#
_cell.length_a   1.000
_cell.length_b   1.000
_cell.length_c   1.000
_cell.angle_alpha   90.00
_cell.angle_beta   90.00
_cell.angle_gamma   90.00
#
_symmetry.space_group_name_H-M   'P 1'
#
loop_
_entity.id
_entity.type
_entity.pdbx_description
1 polymer ?
#
loop_
_entity_poly.entity_id
_entity_poly.type
_entity_poly.pdbx_seq_one_letter_code
_entity_poly.pdbx_strand_id
1 'polypeptide(L)'
;YFIAFFSIFSLQLKTPLPIISQYLLKENMHIEKFKKTKKAFLEKEYIQFFGIVFDKKSYNGKKEDFDNSINKTFDNYYKFEDYAFIKNIVKNSRVMSVGLDPMAAVMNDIKVIDGYHTIYPLNYKIRFRKIIEKELEKNIELKNYYDNWGSRVYAFYNDENNIMLNFQSAKTLGANYVISKFPIRNNRLKIICNKCNNSKHLFLYKIL
;
A
#
# COMPACT_ATOMS: atom_id res chain seq x y z
N TYR A 1 -0.55 1.49 -38.88
CA TYR A 1 -0.48 2.59 -37.89
C TYR A 1 -1.10 2.18 -36.54
N PHE A 2 -2.23 1.44 -36.52
CA PHE A 2 -2.90 1.04 -35.29
C PHE A 2 -2.08 0.04 -34.44
N ILE A 3 -1.40 -0.89 -35.09
CA ILE A 3 -0.55 -1.89 -34.43
C ILE A 3 0.70 -1.27 -33.83
N ALA A 4 1.32 -0.28 -34.51
CA ALA A 4 2.50 0.43 -34.00
C ALA A 4 2.15 1.31 -32.78
N PHE A 5 0.97 1.96 -32.80
CA PHE A 5 0.50 2.74 -31.66
C PHE A 5 0.24 1.85 -30.43
N PHE A 6 -0.33 0.68 -30.60
CA PHE A 6 -0.56 -0.30 -29.51
C PHE A 6 0.76 -0.84 -28.94
N SER A 7 1.76 -1.07 -29.80
CA SER A 7 3.07 -1.57 -29.37
C SER A 7 3.85 -0.52 -28.55
N ILE A 8 3.80 0.75 -28.96
CA ILE A 8 4.44 1.85 -28.22
C ILE A 8 3.72 2.09 -26.88
N PHE A 9 2.39 2.02 -26.89
CA PHE A 9 1.58 2.18 -25.69
C PHE A 9 1.81 1.03 -24.69
N SER A 10 2.00 -0.22 -25.17
CA SER A 10 2.30 -1.38 -24.32
C SER A 10 3.71 -1.35 -23.72
N LEU A 11 4.69 -0.74 -24.40
CA LEU A 11 6.06 -0.59 -23.89
C LEU A 11 6.19 0.46 -22.79
N GLN A 12 5.38 1.54 -22.86
CA GLN A 12 5.39 2.60 -21.85
C GLN A 12 4.54 2.30 -20.61
N LEU A 13 3.59 1.35 -20.69
CA LEU A 13 2.63 1.04 -19.64
C LEU A 13 2.91 -0.27 -18.91
N LYS A 14 4.17 -0.66 -18.74
CA LYS A 14 4.52 -1.92 -18.04
C LYS A 14 3.94 -2.05 -16.61
N THR A 15 3.52 -0.96 -15.99
CA THR A 15 2.99 -0.97 -14.62
C THR A 15 1.50 -0.63 -14.47
N PRO A 16 0.90 0.32 -15.19
CA PRO A 16 -0.53 0.62 -15.02
C PRO A 16 -1.49 -0.30 -15.79
N LEU A 17 -1.04 -1.00 -16.84
CA LEU A 17 -1.92 -1.89 -17.62
C LEU A 17 -2.57 -3.03 -16.83
N PRO A 18 -1.92 -3.71 -15.88
CA PRO A 18 -2.60 -4.69 -15.03
C PRO A 18 -3.74 -4.09 -14.22
N ILE A 19 -3.58 -2.84 -13.77
CA ILE A 19 -4.58 -2.12 -12.97
C ILE A 19 -5.75 -1.68 -13.87
N ILE A 20 -5.45 -1.13 -15.04
CA ILE A 20 -6.46 -0.70 -16.03
C ILE A 20 -7.22 -1.91 -16.58
N SER A 21 -6.53 -3.01 -16.89
CA SER A 21 -7.19 -4.23 -17.36
C SER A 21 -8.08 -4.85 -16.29
N GLN A 22 -7.68 -4.80 -15.02
CA GLN A 22 -8.51 -5.25 -13.89
C GLN A 22 -9.75 -4.39 -13.71
N TYR A 23 -9.62 -3.06 -13.86
CA TYR A 23 -10.73 -2.12 -13.77
C TYR A 23 -11.73 -2.34 -14.92
N LEU A 24 -11.24 -2.37 -16.17
CA LEU A 24 -12.08 -2.62 -17.36
C LEU A 24 -12.76 -3.98 -17.32
N LEU A 25 -12.09 -5.00 -16.76
CA LEU A 25 -12.66 -6.33 -16.58
C LEU A 25 -13.79 -6.36 -15.56
N LYS A 26 -13.65 -5.61 -14.45
CA LYS A 26 -14.68 -5.57 -13.42
C LYS A 26 -15.95 -4.86 -13.91
N GLU A 27 -15.78 -3.76 -14.67
CA GLU A 27 -16.90 -2.90 -15.08
C GLU A 27 -17.62 -3.37 -16.35
N ASN A 28 -16.90 -4.01 -17.30
CA ASN A 28 -17.40 -4.21 -18.66
C ASN A 28 -17.51 -5.66 -19.13
N MET A 29 -17.17 -6.67 -18.32
CA MET A 29 -17.28 -8.05 -18.75
C MET A 29 -18.33 -8.84 -17.98
N HIS A 30 -19.25 -9.48 -18.71
CA HIS A 30 -20.14 -10.51 -18.20
C HIS A 30 -19.34 -11.60 -17.46
N ILE A 31 -19.74 -11.92 -16.23
CA ILE A 31 -19.08 -12.89 -15.34
C ILE A 31 -18.83 -14.25 -16.02
N GLU A 32 -19.70 -14.66 -16.94
CA GLU A 32 -19.51 -15.91 -17.71
C GLU A 32 -18.36 -15.86 -18.72
N LYS A 33 -18.20 -14.73 -19.41
CA LYS A 33 -17.08 -14.53 -20.34
C LYS A 33 -15.75 -14.51 -19.59
N PHE A 34 -15.75 -13.93 -18.41
CA PHE A 34 -14.63 -13.94 -17.50
C PHE A 34 -14.28 -15.34 -16.98
N LYS A 35 -15.28 -16.15 -16.58
CA LYS A 35 -15.08 -17.55 -16.18
C LYS A 35 -14.48 -18.41 -17.29
N LYS A 36 -14.94 -18.24 -18.55
CA LYS A 36 -14.37 -18.93 -19.71
C LYS A 36 -12.93 -18.52 -20.00
N THR A 37 -12.64 -17.25 -19.94
CA THR A 37 -11.28 -16.70 -20.13
C THR A 37 -10.36 -17.16 -18.99
N LYS A 38 -10.84 -17.17 -17.74
CA LYS A 38 -10.13 -17.71 -16.58
C LYS A 38 -9.79 -19.19 -16.74
N LYS A 39 -10.71 -20.01 -17.25
CA LYS A 39 -10.46 -21.43 -17.49
C LYS A 39 -9.40 -21.66 -18.56
N ALA A 40 -9.52 -21.00 -19.72
CA ALA A 40 -8.53 -21.05 -20.79
C ALA A 40 -7.15 -20.54 -20.35
N PHE A 41 -7.15 -19.63 -19.44
CA PHE A 41 -5.99 -19.04 -18.80
C PHE A 41 -5.24 -20.04 -17.91
N LEU A 42 -5.92 -20.73 -17.04
CA LEU A 42 -5.32 -21.70 -16.11
C LEU A 42 -4.79 -22.95 -16.82
N GLU A 43 -5.29 -23.24 -18.02
CA GLU A 43 -4.91 -24.40 -18.84
C GLU A 43 -3.69 -24.12 -19.74
N LYS A 44 -3.31 -22.86 -19.94
CA LYS A 44 -2.13 -22.45 -20.71
C LYS A 44 -0.98 -22.03 -19.78
N GLU A 45 0.26 -22.25 -20.23
CA GLU A 45 1.45 -21.86 -19.45
C GLU A 45 1.62 -20.36 -19.32
N TYR A 46 0.96 -19.56 -20.15
CA TYR A 46 0.91 -18.10 -20.08
C TYR A 46 -0.38 -17.57 -20.63
N ILE A 47 -0.69 -16.35 -20.24
CA ILE A 47 -1.87 -15.65 -20.69
C ILE A 47 -1.46 -14.48 -21.54
N GLN A 48 -2.15 -14.38 -22.64
CA GLN A 48 -2.15 -13.17 -23.43
C GLN A 48 -3.45 -12.43 -23.22
N PHE A 49 -3.39 -11.38 -22.43
CA PHE A 49 -4.53 -10.53 -22.16
C PHE A 49 -4.18 -9.11 -22.59
N PHE A 50 -4.87 -8.55 -23.60
CA PHE A 50 -4.54 -7.27 -24.22
C PHE A 50 -3.05 -7.11 -24.59
N GLY A 51 -2.41 -8.17 -25.09
CA GLY A 51 -0.98 -8.14 -25.47
C GLY A 51 -0.01 -8.26 -24.30
N ILE A 52 -0.47 -8.44 -23.07
CA ILE A 52 0.36 -8.70 -21.90
C ILE A 52 0.46 -10.21 -21.71
N VAL A 53 1.71 -10.68 -21.66
CA VAL A 53 1.99 -12.10 -21.39
C VAL A 53 2.33 -12.24 -19.90
N PHE A 54 1.53 -13.04 -19.20
CA PHE A 54 1.79 -13.42 -17.82
C PHE A 54 2.30 -14.86 -17.76
N ASP A 55 3.40 -15.10 -17.09
CA ASP A 55 3.90 -16.44 -16.84
C ASP A 55 3.05 -17.10 -15.75
N LYS A 56 2.48 -18.27 -16.06
CA LYS A 56 1.68 -19.08 -15.12
C LYS A 56 2.48 -19.42 -13.85
N LYS A 57 3.79 -19.60 -13.95
CA LYS A 57 4.67 -19.88 -12.81
C LYS A 57 4.76 -18.72 -11.84
N SER A 58 4.66 -17.45 -12.31
CA SER A 58 4.74 -16.28 -11.45
C SER A 58 3.55 -16.12 -10.50
N TYR A 59 2.45 -16.80 -10.77
CA TYR A 59 1.24 -16.84 -9.93
C TYR A 59 1.15 -18.06 -9.01
N ASN A 60 2.19 -18.89 -8.94
CA ASN A 60 2.25 -20.13 -8.15
C ASN A 60 1.02 -21.07 -8.31
N GLY A 61 0.23 -20.89 -9.34
CA GLY A 61 -0.94 -21.69 -9.67
C GLY A 61 -2.08 -21.68 -8.64
N LYS A 62 -2.00 -20.88 -7.58
CA LYS A 62 -3.03 -20.83 -6.54
C LYS A 62 -4.17 -19.93 -7.00
N LYS A 63 -5.39 -20.46 -6.94
CA LYS A 63 -6.63 -19.74 -7.24
C LYS A 63 -6.79 -18.47 -6.40
N GLU A 64 -6.35 -18.51 -5.13
CA GLU A 64 -6.37 -17.38 -4.19
C GLU A 64 -5.48 -16.22 -4.65
N ASP A 65 -4.29 -16.49 -5.19
CA ASP A 65 -3.38 -15.44 -5.66
C ASP A 65 -3.97 -14.70 -6.87
N PHE A 66 -4.67 -15.41 -7.73
CA PHE A 66 -5.35 -14.83 -8.87
C PHE A 66 -6.59 -14.02 -8.45
N ASP A 67 -7.42 -14.56 -7.54
CA ASP A 67 -8.60 -13.88 -7.02
C ASP A 67 -8.18 -12.62 -6.22
N ASN A 68 -7.09 -12.69 -5.47
CA ASN A 68 -6.50 -11.53 -4.78
C ASN A 68 -5.92 -10.48 -5.75
N SER A 69 -5.38 -10.88 -6.89
CA SER A 69 -4.85 -9.94 -7.89
C SER A 69 -5.97 -9.19 -8.62
N ILE A 70 -7.10 -9.87 -8.88
CA ILE A 70 -8.27 -9.27 -9.55
C ILE A 70 -9.01 -8.30 -8.62
N ASN A 71 -8.98 -8.55 -7.32
CA ASN A 71 -9.64 -7.68 -6.33
C ASN A 71 -8.85 -6.40 -6.03
N LYS A 72 -7.64 -6.22 -6.58
CA LYS A 72 -6.84 -5.00 -6.45
C LYS A 72 -7.24 -3.97 -7.50
N THR A 73 -8.47 -3.50 -7.47
CA THR A 73 -8.84 -2.31 -8.23
C THR A 73 -8.20 -1.07 -7.62
N PHE A 74 -8.10 0.00 -8.39
CA PHE A 74 -7.60 1.29 -7.90
C PHE A 74 -8.37 1.76 -6.65
N ASP A 75 -9.69 1.68 -6.68
CA ASP A 75 -10.56 2.05 -5.55
C ASP A 75 -10.33 1.17 -4.32
N ASN A 76 -10.20 -0.16 -4.51
CA ASN A 76 -9.93 -1.08 -3.40
C ASN A 76 -8.53 -0.89 -2.80
N TYR A 77 -7.56 -0.45 -3.61
CA TYR A 77 -6.21 -0.17 -3.11
C TYR A 77 -6.17 1.13 -2.31
N TYR A 78 -6.71 2.21 -2.88
CA TYR A 78 -6.66 3.54 -2.26
C TYR A 78 -7.79 3.80 -1.28
N LYS A 79 -8.85 2.97 -1.27
CA LYS A 79 -9.96 3.02 -0.28
C LYS A 79 -10.53 4.42 -0.08
N PHE A 80 -10.90 5.08 -1.16
CA PHE A 80 -11.31 6.49 -1.14
C PHE A 80 -12.41 6.80 -0.12
N GLU A 81 -13.43 5.96 0.02
CA GLU A 81 -14.52 6.17 0.99
C GLU A 81 -14.03 6.11 2.44
N ASP A 82 -13.19 5.10 2.76
CA ASP A 82 -12.65 4.90 4.11
C ASP A 82 -11.72 6.05 4.49
N TYR A 83 -10.86 6.48 3.56
CA TYR A 83 -9.93 7.59 3.79
C TYR A 83 -10.62 8.95 3.79
N ALA A 84 -11.72 9.15 3.04
CA ALA A 84 -12.54 10.36 3.12
C ALA A 84 -13.09 10.57 4.53
N PHE A 85 -13.55 9.49 5.19
CA PHE A 85 -13.97 9.53 6.58
C PHE A 85 -12.80 9.94 7.51
N ILE A 86 -11.62 9.33 7.34
CA ILE A 86 -10.42 9.66 8.12
C ILE A 86 -9.99 11.12 7.88
N LYS A 87 -10.02 11.61 6.63
CA LYS A 87 -9.68 12.98 6.27
C LYS A 87 -10.52 14.01 7.02
N ASN A 88 -11.82 13.77 7.16
CA ASN A 88 -12.72 14.64 7.91
C ASN A 88 -12.32 14.76 9.39
N ILE A 89 -11.70 13.72 9.96
CA ILE A 89 -11.21 13.74 11.35
C ILE A 89 -9.85 14.41 11.46
N VAL A 90 -8.89 14.00 10.61
CA VAL A 90 -7.51 14.49 10.71
C VAL A 90 -7.32 15.88 10.13
N LYS A 91 -8.21 16.30 9.23
CA LYS A 91 -8.19 17.63 8.57
C LYS A 91 -6.82 17.95 7.97
N ASN A 92 -6.19 19.03 8.43
CA ASN A 92 -4.87 19.47 7.96
C ASN A 92 -3.69 18.87 8.75
N SER A 93 -3.96 17.97 9.68
CA SER A 93 -2.91 17.32 10.46
C SER A 93 -2.13 16.30 9.62
N ARG A 94 -0.88 16.03 10.02
CA ARG A 94 -0.08 14.98 9.41
C ARG A 94 -0.32 13.65 10.10
N VAL A 95 -0.28 12.58 9.30
CA VAL A 95 -0.42 11.20 9.77
C VAL A 95 0.85 10.39 9.51
N MET A 96 0.99 9.28 10.21
CA MET A 96 1.94 8.22 9.93
C MET A 96 1.15 6.93 9.64
N SER A 97 1.57 6.16 8.64
CA SER A 97 0.92 4.91 8.25
C SER A 97 1.66 3.71 8.83
N VAL A 98 0.95 2.74 9.40
CA VAL A 98 1.53 1.51 9.95
C VAL A 98 0.84 0.30 9.29
N GLY A 99 1.64 -0.54 8.59
CA GLY A 99 1.13 -1.69 7.86
C GLY A 99 0.29 -1.34 6.61
N LEU A 100 0.35 -0.07 6.18
CA LEU A 100 -0.35 0.47 5.02
C LEU A 100 0.62 1.24 4.14
N ASP A 101 0.33 1.31 2.85
CA ASP A 101 1.07 2.19 1.95
C ASP A 101 0.71 3.66 2.26
N PRO A 102 1.69 4.51 2.64
CA PRO A 102 1.42 5.93 2.86
C PRO A 102 0.84 6.63 1.64
N MET A 103 1.09 6.13 0.43
CA MET A 103 0.54 6.68 -0.79
C MET A 103 -0.99 6.62 -0.81
N ALA A 104 -1.61 5.63 -0.13
CA ALA A 104 -3.06 5.58 0.02
C ALA A 104 -3.61 6.81 0.76
N ALA A 105 -2.93 7.28 1.78
CA ALA A 105 -3.29 8.52 2.48
C ALA A 105 -3.05 9.75 1.59
N VAL A 106 -1.92 9.82 0.88
CA VAL A 106 -1.58 10.93 -0.03
C VAL A 106 -2.60 11.06 -1.15
N MET A 107 -3.00 9.95 -1.78
CA MET A 107 -4.01 9.94 -2.85
C MET A 107 -5.39 10.38 -2.37
N ASN A 108 -5.62 10.35 -1.07
CA ASN A 108 -6.82 10.87 -0.40
C ASN A 108 -6.60 12.29 0.18
N ASP A 109 -5.55 12.99 -0.27
CA ASP A 109 -5.22 14.35 0.14
C ASP A 109 -5.02 14.48 1.67
N ILE A 110 -4.42 13.45 2.29
CA ILE A 110 -4.01 13.45 3.69
C ILE A 110 -2.50 13.64 3.75
N LYS A 111 -2.04 14.61 4.54
CA LYS A 111 -0.62 14.90 4.71
C LYS A 111 0.04 13.80 5.54
N VAL A 112 1.15 13.25 5.04
CA VAL A 112 1.90 12.19 5.71
C VAL A 112 3.30 12.63 6.14
N ILE A 113 3.92 11.90 7.06
CA ILE A 113 5.34 12.04 7.42
C ILE A 113 6.20 10.92 6.84
N ASP A 114 5.58 9.90 6.28
CA ASP A 114 6.21 8.70 5.71
C ASP A 114 5.93 8.61 4.21
N GLY A 115 6.68 7.77 3.50
CA GLY A 115 6.46 7.58 2.07
C GLY A 115 7.68 7.06 1.33
N TYR A 116 7.52 6.90 0.01
CA TYR A 116 8.57 6.56 -0.92
C TYR A 116 8.94 7.80 -1.74
N HIS A 117 10.16 8.28 -1.58
CA HIS A 117 10.69 9.38 -2.37
C HIS A 117 12.12 9.06 -2.81
N THR A 118 12.47 9.44 -4.00
CA THR A 118 13.82 9.25 -4.53
C THR A 118 14.85 10.17 -3.90
N ILE A 119 14.39 11.33 -3.40
CA ILE A 119 15.26 12.34 -2.80
C ILE A 119 14.67 12.76 -1.44
N TYR A 120 15.40 12.43 -0.36
CA TYR A 120 15.14 12.93 1.00
C TYR A 120 16.32 13.77 1.48
N PRO A 121 16.08 14.82 2.26
CA PRO A 121 17.12 15.41 3.07
C PRO A 121 17.62 14.35 4.08
N LEU A 122 18.93 14.13 4.15
CA LEU A 122 19.51 13.11 5.02
C LEU A 122 19.13 13.31 6.50
N ASN A 123 19.04 14.56 6.95
CA ASN A 123 18.62 14.89 8.31
C ASN A 123 17.18 14.45 8.60
N TYR A 124 16.29 14.42 7.59
CA TYR A 124 14.94 13.90 7.74
C TYR A 124 14.95 12.39 7.96
N LYS A 125 15.72 11.66 7.15
CA LYS A 125 15.91 10.21 7.31
C LYS A 125 16.46 9.86 8.70
N ILE A 126 17.48 10.58 9.18
CA ILE A 126 18.07 10.37 10.51
C ILE A 126 17.02 10.60 11.61
N ARG A 127 16.21 11.64 11.51
CA ARG A 127 15.12 11.88 12.48
C ARG A 127 14.05 10.82 12.41
N PHE A 128 13.66 10.38 11.22
CA PHE A 128 12.66 9.32 11.06
C PHE A 128 13.16 7.98 11.59
N ARG A 129 14.47 7.70 11.44
CA ARG A 129 15.10 6.49 11.99
C ARG A 129 14.81 6.29 13.49
N LYS A 130 14.71 7.37 14.27
CA LYS A 130 14.38 7.31 15.70
C LYS A 130 12.99 6.74 15.98
N ILE A 131 12.07 6.79 14.99
CA ILE A 131 10.75 6.20 15.13
C ILE A 131 10.82 4.67 15.09
N ILE A 132 11.65 4.14 14.21
CA ILE A 132 11.78 2.71 13.93
C ILE A 132 13.02 2.06 14.54
N GLU A 133 13.77 2.76 15.35
CA GLU A 133 15.09 2.35 15.86
C GLU A 133 15.05 0.96 16.52
N LYS A 134 14.12 0.74 17.43
CA LYS A 134 13.96 -0.56 18.11
C LYS A 134 13.53 -1.69 17.18
N GLU A 135 12.83 -1.39 16.10
CA GLU A 135 12.49 -2.38 15.07
C GLU A 135 13.71 -2.72 14.21
N LEU A 136 14.56 -1.75 13.90
CA LEU A 136 15.82 -1.97 13.18
C LEU A 136 16.83 -2.79 14.00
N GLU A 137 16.87 -2.61 15.32
CA GLU A 137 17.74 -3.37 16.22
C GLU A 137 17.41 -4.86 16.25
N LYS A 138 16.14 -5.22 16.03
CA LYS A 138 15.68 -6.60 15.99
C LYS A 138 15.97 -7.32 14.68
N ASN A 139 16.22 -6.58 13.59
CA ASN A 139 16.36 -7.14 12.25
C ASN A 139 17.52 -6.48 11.53
N ILE A 140 18.65 -7.20 11.47
CA ILE A 140 19.89 -6.67 10.88
C ILE A 140 19.76 -6.43 9.37
N GLU A 141 18.97 -7.22 8.65
CA GLU A 141 18.74 -7.04 7.21
C GLU A 141 17.95 -5.75 6.95
N LEU A 142 16.87 -5.55 7.71
CA LEU A 142 16.08 -4.32 7.65
C LEU A 142 16.91 -3.09 8.05
N LYS A 143 17.76 -3.22 9.09
CA LYS A 143 18.67 -2.16 9.51
C LYS A 143 19.63 -1.80 8.39
N ASN A 144 20.30 -2.78 7.79
CA ASN A 144 21.23 -2.57 6.69
C ASN A 144 20.52 -1.96 5.49
N TYR A 145 19.33 -2.44 5.15
CA TYR A 145 18.51 -1.87 4.08
C TYR A 145 18.20 -0.39 4.36
N TYR A 146 17.71 -0.07 5.57
CA TYR A 146 17.34 1.31 5.92
C TYR A 146 18.56 2.23 5.98
N ASP A 147 19.65 1.79 6.62
CA ASP A 147 20.83 2.62 6.84
C ASP A 147 21.62 2.87 5.56
N ASN A 148 21.75 1.87 4.68
CA ASN A 148 22.53 1.95 3.43
C ASN A 148 21.73 2.44 2.23
N TRP A 149 20.41 2.26 2.24
CA TRP A 149 19.54 2.67 1.14
C TRP A 149 18.40 3.55 1.65
N GLY A 150 17.98 4.55 0.89
CA GLY A 150 17.25 5.59 1.53
C GLY A 150 15.96 6.09 0.91
N SER A 151 15.41 5.46 -0.11
CA SER A 151 14.22 5.99 -0.78
C SER A 151 12.90 5.72 -0.03
N ARG A 152 12.89 4.81 0.97
CA ARG A 152 11.68 4.45 1.74
C ARG A 152 11.80 4.85 3.19
N VAL A 153 10.99 5.81 3.57
CA VAL A 153 10.84 6.27 4.96
C VAL A 153 9.48 5.76 5.43
N TYR A 154 9.45 4.48 5.84
CA TYR A 154 8.23 3.79 6.30
C TYR A 154 8.33 3.44 7.77
N ALA A 155 7.19 3.37 8.44
CA ALA A 155 7.09 2.82 9.80
C ALA A 155 7.23 1.29 9.76
N PHE A 156 8.47 0.82 9.50
CA PHE A 156 8.80 -0.60 9.48
C PHE A 156 8.58 -1.22 10.85
N TYR A 157 8.11 -2.46 10.87
CA TYR A 157 7.89 -3.27 12.07
C TYR A 157 8.18 -4.74 11.74
N ASN A 158 8.52 -5.53 12.75
CA ASN A 158 8.82 -6.95 12.59
C ASN A 158 7.62 -7.84 12.94
N ASP A 159 6.83 -7.44 13.95
CA ASP A 159 5.68 -8.21 14.45
C ASP A 159 4.49 -7.29 14.72
N GLU A 160 3.34 -7.61 14.13
CA GLU A 160 2.10 -6.83 14.29
C GLU A 160 1.58 -6.81 15.73
N ASN A 161 1.85 -7.89 16.50
CA ASN A 161 1.40 -8.02 17.87
C ASN A 161 2.33 -7.33 18.87
N ASN A 162 3.59 -7.04 18.48
CA ASN A 162 4.60 -6.44 19.34
C ASN A 162 5.37 -5.31 18.65
N ILE A 163 4.65 -4.25 18.34
CA ILE A 163 5.20 -3.08 17.67
C ILE A 163 5.97 -2.20 18.65
N MET A 164 7.22 -1.88 18.29
CA MET A 164 8.14 -1.07 19.12
C MET A 164 8.45 0.30 18.48
N LEU A 165 7.48 0.89 17.80
CA LEU A 165 7.62 2.23 17.21
C LEU A 165 7.62 3.32 18.28
N ASN A 166 8.48 4.32 18.11
CA ASN A 166 8.54 5.49 18.99
C ASN A 166 7.58 6.59 18.50
N PHE A 167 6.35 6.58 19.02
CA PHE A 167 5.34 7.55 18.64
C PHE A 167 5.63 8.98 19.13
N GLN A 168 6.44 9.15 20.18
CA GLN A 168 6.91 10.47 20.61
C GLN A 168 7.83 11.08 19.53
N SER A 169 8.75 10.30 18.97
CA SER A 169 9.57 10.74 17.84
C SER A 169 8.75 11.06 16.60
N ALA A 170 7.68 10.28 16.33
CA ALA A 170 6.74 10.57 15.25
C ALA A 170 6.03 11.91 15.46
N LYS A 171 5.58 12.19 16.70
CA LYS A 171 4.97 13.47 17.07
C LYS A 171 5.93 14.64 16.87
N THR A 172 7.17 14.50 17.32
CA THR A 172 8.22 15.50 17.13
C THR A 172 8.51 15.76 15.64
N LEU A 173 8.36 14.73 14.78
CA LEU A 173 8.51 14.86 13.33
C LEU A 173 7.27 15.48 12.67
N GLY A 174 6.19 15.69 13.43
CA GLY A 174 4.97 16.39 13.01
C GLY A 174 3.75 15.51 12.78
N ALA A 175 3.81 14.19 13.06
CA ALA A 175 2.62 13.35 13.04
C ALA A 175 1.73 13.59 14.25
N ASN A 176 0.47 13.92 14.02
CA ASN A 176 -0.54 14.03 15.07
C ASN A 176 -1.40 12.77 15.21
N TYR A 177 -1.46 11.98 14.13
CA TYR A 177 -2.26 10.76 14.06
C TYR A 177 -1.47 9.61 13.47
N VAL A 178 -1.95 8.39 13.76
CA VAL A 178 -1.47 7.15 13.15
C VAL A 178 -2.66 6.46 12.49
N ILE A 179 -2.50 6.08 11.22
CA ILE A 179 -3.44 5.18 10.53
C ILE A 179 -2.78 3.80 10.49
N SER A 180 -3.47 2.77 10.99
CA SER A 180 -2.94 1.41 11.05
C SER A 180 -3.86 0.39 10.40
N LYS A 181 -3.25 -0.65 9.82
CA LYS A 181 -3.96 -1.81 9.27
C LYS A 181 -4.52 -2.74 10.36
N PHE A 182 -3.94 -2.72 11.54
CA PHE A 182 -4.24 -3.59 12.67
C PHE A 182 -4.25 -2.79 13.98
N PRO A 183 -4.83 -3.34 15.06
CA PRO A 183 -4.87 -2.65 16.35
C PRO A 183 -3.47 -2.52 16.96
N ILE A 184 -3.14 -1.31 17.45
CA ILE A 184 -1.87 -1.02 18.13
C ILE A 184 -2.16 -0.71 19.60
N ARG A 185 -1.49 -1.43 20.51
CA ARG A 185 -1.52 -1.17 21.96
C ARG A 185 -0.29 -0.36 22.35
N ASN A 186 -0.49 0.90 22.66
CA ASN A 186 0.59 1.79 23.13
C ASN A 186 0.00 2.93 23.96
N ASN A 187 0.64 3.24 25.09
CA ASN A 187 0.19 4.30 26.03
C ASN A 187 0.27 5.72 25.46
N ARG A 188 1.03 5.92 24.38
CA ARG A 188 1.13 7.18 23.64
C ARG A 188 0.06 7.34 22.56
N LEU A 189 -0.79 6.34 22.39
CA LEU A 189 -1.84 6.34 21.36
C LEU A 189 -3.21 6.33 22.02
N LYS A 190 -4.04 7.30 21.66
CA LYS A 190 -5.47 7.31 21.97
C LYS A 190 -6.24 6.88 20.73
N ILE A 191 -7.02 5.80 20.83
CA ILE A 191 -7.87 5.36 19.73
C ILE A 191 -8.96 6.40 19.47
N ILE A 192 -9.11 6.78 18.22
CA ILE A 192 -10.16 7.68 17.75
C ILE A 192 -11.25 6.89 17.03
N CYS A 193 -10.84 5.91 16.23
CA CYS A 193 -11.74 5.10 15.44
C CYS A 193 -11.20 3.67 15.36
N ASN A 194 -12.03 2.72 15.74
CA ASN A 194 -11.78 1.28 15.56
C ASN A 194 -12.58 0.82 14.34
N LYS A 195 -11.92 0.23 13.34
CA LYS A 195 -12.54 -0.15 12.07
C LYS A 195 -13.26 1.04 11.42
N CYS A 196 -12.51 2.09 11.14
CA CYS A 196 -13.03 3.34 10.60
C CYS A 196 -13.89 3.12 9.36
N ASN A 197 -15.07 3.76 9.32
CA ASN A 197 -16.05 3.63 8.24
C ASN A 197 -16.45 2.17 7.94
N ASN A 198 -16.59 1.33 9.00
CA ASN A 198 -16.86 -0.12 8.88
C ASN A 198 -15.79 -0.91 8.12
N SER A 199 -14.65 -0.29 7.81
CA SER A 199 -13.51 -0.96 7.21
C SER A 199 -12.91 -1.98 8.18
N LYS A 200 -12.71 -3.22 7.72
CA LYS A 200 -12.16 -4.30 8.57
C LYS A 200 -10.71 -4.03 9.01
N HIS A 201 -9.99 -3.12 8.34
CA HIS A 201 -8.54 -2.99 8.41
C HIS A 201 -8.04 -1.55 8.54
N LEU A 202 -8.87 -0.61 9.03
CA LEU A 202 -8.43 0.76 9.27
C LEU A 202 -8.71 1.20 10.69
N PHE A 203 -7.63 1.54 11.39
CA PHE A 203 -7.65 2.04 12.75
C PHE A 203 -7.02 3.42 12.77
N LEU A 204 -7.62 4.36 13.47
CA LEU A 204 -7.10 5.71 13.62
C LEU A 204 -6.80 6.01 15.08
N TYR A 205 -5.59 6.49 15.33
CA TYR A 205 -5.12 6.89 16.66
C TYR A 205 -4.65 8.33 16.63
N LYS A 206 -4.87 9.03 17.75
CA LYS A 206 -4.23 10.32 18.04
C LYS A 206 -2.97 10.07 18.86
N ILE A 207 -1.86 10.71 18.50
CA ILE A 207 -0.63 10.66 19.29
C ILE A 207 -0.76 11.68 20.45
N LEU A 208 -0.55 11.19 21.67
CA LEU A 208 -0.65 11.98 22.92
C LEU A 208 0.57 12.85 23.17
#